data_35b15edb58d7f733b7186531e67164f4
#
_entry.id   35b15edb58d7f733b7186531e67164f4
#
_cell.length_a   1.000
_cell.length_b   1.000
_cell.length_c   1.000
_cell.angle_alpha   90.00
_cell.angle_beta   90.00
_cell.angle_gamma   90.00
#
_symmetry.space_group_name_H-M   'P 1'
#
loop_
_entity.id
_entity.type
_entity.pdbx_description
1 polymer ?
#
loop_
_entity_poly.entity_id
_entity_poly.type
_entity_poly.pdbx_seq_one_letter_code
_entity_poly.pdbx_strand_id
1 'polypeptide(L)'
;VCSSDLMYKGYPVGYFLFWANAYTRENKGIGTNGKQKTPDLLIVDGQQRLTSLFAVTRAQEIIRENFNKEHIVISFKPLEEKFEIPDAASKRSPEYFQNISDIFNPNANLFSLTNNFITKLQQARELSNEEINTIQNNIQKLKNLENYPFSALELDASITEEQVADVFVRINSQGKKLNMADFILTLMSVFWDDGRKEIEDFWSKLKENGKVLMPLDNYEWSPKYGWV
;
A
#
# COMPACT_ATOMS: atom_id res chain seq x y z
N VAL A 1 -1.56 -4.67 -6.76
CA VAL A 1 -1.93 -4.86 -8.17
C VAL A 1 -3.36 -4.38 -8.43
N CYS A 2 -4.37 -4.84 -7.69
CA CYS A 2 -5.76 -4.44 -7.93
C CYS A 2 -5.97 -2.90 -7.84
N SER A 3 -5.44 -2.25 -6.82
CA SER A 3 -5.53 -0.78 -6.68
C SER A 3 -4.77 -0.05 -7.79
N SER A 4 -3.62 -0.57 -8.22
CA SER A 4 -2.86 0.02 -9.32
C SER A 4 -3.62 -0.02 -10.64
N ASP A 5 -4.28 -1.15 -10.93
CA ASP A 5 -5.11 -1.31 -12.12
C ASP A 5 -6.33 -0.37 -12.11
N LEU A 6 -7.03 -0.27 -10.96
CA LEU A 6 -8.15 0.64 -10.80
C LEU A 6 -7.75 2.11 -10.99
N MET A 7 -6.66 2.54 -10.35
CA MET A 7 -6.14 3.90 -10.49
C MET A 7 -5.75 4.20 -11.94
N TYR A 8 -5.07 3.26 -12.59
CA TYR A 8 -4.63 3.40 -13.97
C TYR A 8 -5.81 3.54 -14.95
N LYS A 9 -6.92 2.88 -14.66
CA LYS A 9 -8.18 3.00 -15.42
C LYS A 9 -9.02 4.21 -15.01
N GLY A 10 -8.58 5.00 -14.04
CA GLY A 10 -9.31 6.16 -13.55
C GLY A 10 -10.51 5.84 -12.65
N TYR A 11 -10.60 4.60 -12.15
CA TYR A 11 -11.66 4.19 -11.24
C TYR A 11 -11.31 4.55 -9.78
N PRO A 12 -12.32 4.93 -8.97
CA PRO A 12 -12.08 5.23 -7.56
C PRO A 12 -11.58 4.01 -6.81
N VAL A 13 -10.57 4.21 -5.96
CA VAL A 13 -9.97 3.16 -5.10
C VAL A 13 -10.51 3.19 -3.67
N GLY A 14 -11.66 3.83 -3.49
CA GLY A 14 -12.25 4.08 -2.18
C GLY A 14 -11.86 5.44 -1.62
N TYR A 15 -12.21 5.68 -0.37
CA TYR A 15 -11.90 6.92 0.35
C TYR A 15 -10.91 6.62 1.48
N PHE A 16 -10.31 7.69 1.99
CA PHE A 16 -9.54 7.68 3.23
C PHE A 16 -10.34 8.37 4.31
N LEU A 17 -10.26 7.87 5.53
CA LEU A 17 -10.86 8.51 6.68
C LEU A 17 -9.74 9.03 7.59
N PHE A 18 -9.73 10.34 7.78
CA PHE A 18 -8.79 11.01 8.66
C PHE A 18 -9.52 11.61 9.86
N TRP A 19 -8.81 11.74 10.95
CA TRP A 19 -9.27 12.46 12.13
C TRP A 19 -8.26 13.53 12.48
N ALA A 20 -8.73 14.79 12.58
CA ALA A 20 -7.89 15.90 12.99
C ALA A 20 -7.42 15.70 14.43
N ASN A 21 -6.11 15.76 14.64
CA ASN A 21 -5.51 15.54 15.95
C ASN A 21 -5.43 16.85 16.72
N ALA A 22 -6.35 17.08 17.65
CA ALA A 22 -6.33 18.26 18.52
C ALA A 22 -5.34 18.11 19.71
N TYR A 23 -4.80 16.91 19.95
CA TYR A 23 -3.98 16.63 21.13
C TYR A 23 -2.62 16.05 20.75
N THR A 24 -1.58 16.54 21.44
CA THR A 24 -0.20 16.02 21.37
C THR A 24 -0.11 14.63 21.98
N ARG A 25 -0.36 13.60 21.17
CA ARG A 25 -0.06 12.21 21.54
C ARG A 25 1.12 11.72 20.71
N GLU A 26 1.92 10.81 21.28
CA GLU A 26 3.00 10.16 20.56
C GLU A 26 2.41 9.21 19.51
N ASN A 27 2.36 9.65 18.27
CA ASN A 27 1.81 8.91 17.15
C ASN A 27 2.92 8.44 16.21
N LYS A 28 2.77 7.23 15.68
CA LYS A 28 3.71 6.63 14.74
C LYS A 28 3.44 7.16 13.33
N GLY A 29 4.43 7.80 12.74
CA GLY A 29 4.31 8.28 11.37
C GLY A 29 4.57 7.20 10.32
N ILE A 30 3.98 7.36 9.14
CA ILE A 30 4.26 6.51 7.99
C ILE A 30 5.60 6.92 7.37
N GLY A 31 6.54 5.97 7.30
CA GLY A 31 7.73 6.10 6.44
C GLY A 31 8.89 6.93 6.99
N THR A 32 8.97 7.21 8.29
CA THR A 32 10.07 8.01 8.84
C THR A 32 10.72 7.38 10.07
N ASN A 33 12.04 7.48 10.12
CA ASN A 33 12.88 6.96 11.20
C ASN A 33 12.86 7.91 12.43
N GLY A 34 11.74 8.02 13.13
CA GLY A 34 11.70 8.51 14.51
C GLY A 34 11.90 10.01 14.75
N LYS A 35 11.92 10.87 13.73
CA LYS A 35 11.98 12.33 13.87
C LYS A 35 10.72 12.98 13.30
N GLN A 36 9.64 12.99 14.05
CA GLN A 36 8.40 13.59 13.56
C GLN A 36 7.88 14.73 14.43
N LYS A 37 7.30 15.72 13.70
CA LYS A 37 6.29 16.60 14.28
C LYS A 37 5.08 15.77 14.68
N THR A 38 4.37 16.19 15.71
CA THR A 38 3.03 15.66 16.01
C THR A 38 2.19 15.70 14.73
N PRO A 39 1.60 14.57 14.30
CA PRO A 39 0.80 14.56 13.08
C PRO A 39 -0.46 15.40 13.25
N ASP A 40 -0.79 16.18 12.24
CA ASP A 40 -2.01 16.98 12.22
C ASP A 40 -3.26 16.10 11.97
N LEU A 41 -3.10 14.98 11.29
CA LEU A 41 -4.16 14.03 10.92
C LEU A 41 -3.79 12.62 11.33
N LEU A 42 -4.73 11.91 11.92
CA LEU A 42 -4.66 10.47 12.18
C LEU A 42 -5.41 9.71 11.10
N ILE A 43 -4.83 8.62 10.61
CA ILE A 43 -5.47 7.76 9.62
C ILE A 43 -6.38 6.78 10.37
N VAL A 44 -7.70 6.93 10.20
CA VAL A 44 -8.70 6.04 10.79
C VAL A 44 -8.98 4.86 9.86
N ASP A 45 -9.12 5.12 8.54
CA ASP A 45 -9.29 4.07 7.53
C ASP A 45 -8.43 4.36 6.29
N GLY A 46 -8.04 3.29 5.61
CA GLY A 46 -7.21 3.33 4.42
C GLY A 46 -5.71 3.20 4.66
N GLN A 47 -5.28 2.89 5.88
CA GLN A 47 -3.87 2.71 6.26
C GLN A 47 -3.13 1.77 5.30
N GLN A 48 -3.67 0.57 5.06
CA GLN A 48 -3.04 -0.42 4.19
C GLN A 48 -2.87 0.07 2.75
N ARG A 49 -3.88 0.82 2.24
CA ARG A 49 -3.82 1.41 0.89
C ARG A 49 -2.73 2.48 0.81
N LEU A 50 -2.69 3.40 1.78
CA LEU A 50 -1.66 4.45 1.84
C LEU A 50 -0.26 3.87 1.98
N THR A 51 -0.09 2.89 2.87
CA THR A 51 1.21 2.24 3.08
C THR A 51 1.68 1.50 1.83
N SER A 52 0.79 0.77 1.17
CA SER A 52 1.13 0.07 -0.08
C SER A 52 1.48 1.05 -1.20
N LEU A 53 0.73 2.13 -1.35
CA LEU A 53 1.02 3.18 -2.33
C LEU A 53 2.36 3.86 -2.03
N PHE A 54 2.60 4.20 -0.76
CA PHE A 54 3.86 4.78 -0.34
C PHE A 54 5.04 3.84 -0.59
N ALA A 55 4.90 2.57 -0.24
CA ALA A 55 5.93 1.55 -0.46
C ALA A 55 6.29 1.41 -1.95
N VAL A 56 5.29 1.39 -2.83
CA VAL A 56 5.53 1.29 -4.28
C VAL A 56 6.09 2.60 -4.86
N THR A 57 5.48 3.75 -4.54
CA THR A 57 5.89 5.03 -5.14
C THR A 57 7.22 5.55 -4.62
N ARG A 58 7.63 5.14 -3.41
CA ARG A 58 8.90 5.53 -2.79
C ARG A 58 9.93 4.41 -2.72
N ALA A 59 9.62 3.23 -3.29
CA ALA A 59 10.45 2.04 -3.20
C ALA A 59 10.89 1.72 -1.75
N GLN A 60 9.96 1.89 -0.80
CA GLN A 60 10.24 1.63 0.62
C GLN A 60 10.03 0.17 0.96
N GLU A 61 10.84 -0.32 1.90
CA GLU A 61 10.63 -1.63 2.48
C GLU A 61 9.38 -1.67 3.34
N ILE A 62 8.63 -2.75 3.24
CA ILE A 62 7.55 -3.09 4.15
C ILE A 62 7.93 -4.27 5.04
N ILE A 63 7.33 -4.33 6.21
CA ILE A 63 7.48 -5.46 7.12
C ILE A 63 6.31 -6.42 6.86
N ARG A 64 6.60 -7.65 6.44
CA ARG A 64 5.61 -8.71 6.24
C ARG A 64 5.22 -9.38 7.57
N GLU A 65 4.17 -10.21 7.52
CA GLU A 65 3.70 -11.00 8.67
C GLU A 65 4.78 -11.86 9.35
N ASN A 66 5.79 -12.27 8.60
CA ASN A 66 6.94 -13.02 9.10
C ASN A 66 8.07 -12.11 9.63
N PHE A 67 7.81 -10.82 9.81
CA PHE A 67 8.75 -9.77 10.18
C PHE A 67 9.92 -9.57 9.22
N ASN A 68 9.89 -10.18 8.04
CA ASN A 68 10.87 -9.92 7.00
C ASN A 68 10.56 -8.59 6.32
N LYS A 69 11.64 -7.86 6.02
CA LYS A 69 11.56 -6.64 5.21
C LYS A 69 11.60 -7.00 3.74
N GLU A 70 10.65 -6.50 3.00
CA GLU A 70 10.55 -6.74 1.56
C GLU A 70 10.14 -5.46 0.83
N HIS A 71 10.54 -5.35 -0.44
CA HIS A 71 10.00 -4.35 -1.34
C HIS A 71 8.77 -4.89 -2.06
N ILE A 72 7.73 -4.07 -2.16
CA ILE A 72 6.61 -4.39 -3.05
C ILE A 72 7.06 -4.09 -4.48
N VAL A 73 7.26 -5.15 -5.26
CA VAL A 73 7.59 -5.03 -6.68
C VAL A 73 6.34 -5.32 -7.51
N ILE A 74 6.01 -4.39 -8.39
CA ILE A 74 4.92 -4.54 -9.37
C ILE A 74 5.51 -4.33 -10.75
N SER A 75 5.29 -5.29 -11.64
CA SER A 75 5.64 -5.19 -13.05
C SER A 75 4.46 -4.66 -13.86
N PHE A 76 4.76 -3.99 -14.95
CA PHE A 76 3.77 -3.43 -15.86
C PHE A 76 4.06 -3.86 -17.29
N LYS A 77 3.06 -4.38 -18.01
CA LYS A 77 3.12 -4.72 -19.43
C LYS A 77 2.46 -3.59 -20.24
N PRO A 78 3.23 -2.67 -20.83
CA PRO A 78 2.67 -1.45 -21.40
C PRO A 78 1.71 -1.69 -22.57
N LEU A 79 1.96 -2.67 -23.43
CA LEU A 79 1.09 -2.95 -24.59
C LEU A 79 -0.27 -3.54 -24.19
N GLU A 80 -0.37 -4.20 -23.05
CA GLU A 80 -1.61 -4.79 -22.54
C GLU A 80 -2.22 -4.00 -21.37
N GLU A 81 -1.56 -2.93 -20.94
CA GLU A 81 -1.94 -2.14 -19.76
C GLU A 81 -2.14 -3.00 -18.49
N LYS A 82 -1.32 -4.05 -18.34
CA LYS A 82 -1.48 -5.08 -17.31
C LYS A 82 -0.45 -4.95 -16.20
N PHE A 83 -0.92 -5.03 -14.95
CA PHE A 83 -0.08 -5.07 -13.76
C PHE A 83 0.02 -6.47 -13.19
N GLU A 84 1.23 -6.87 -12.79
CA GLU A 84 1.47 -8.18 -12.19
C GLU A 84 2.50 -8.10 -11.05
N ILE A 85 2.37 -9.03 -10.09
CA ILE A 85 3.47 -9.35 -9.18
C ILE A 85 4.45 -10.22 -9.99
N PRO A 86 5.72 -9.79 -10.14
CA PRO A 86 6.64 -10.48 -11.02
C PRO A 86 6.95 -11.91 -10.54
N ASP A 87 6.66 -12.87 -11.39
CA ASP A 87 7.04 -14.26 -11.24
C ASP A 87 8.33 -14.59 -12.04
N ALA A 88 8.73 -15.86 -12.08
CA ALA A 88 9.92 -16.28 -12.81
C ALA A 88 9.81 -16.08 -14.34
N ALA A 89 8.60 -16.12 -14.90
CA ALA A 89 8.36 -15.92 -16.32
C ALA A 89 8.36 -14.45 -16.69
N SER A 90 7.60 -13.61 -15.97
CA SER A 90 7.52 -12.17 -16.20
C SER A 90 8.86 -11.47 -15.98
N LYS A 91 9.68 -11.93 -15.01
CA LYS A 91 11.04 -11.41 -14.77
C LYS A 91 11.99 -11.61 -15.96
N ARG A 92 11.79 -12.66 -16.77
CA ARG A 92 12.62 -12.96 -17.95
C ARG A 92 12.07 -12.34 -19.23
N SER A 93 10.82 -11.94 -19.22
CA SER A 93 10.16 -11.39 -20.39
C SER A 93 10.54 -9.93 -20.61
N PRO A 94 11.01 -9.56 -21.80
CA PRO A 94 11.29 -8.16 -22.15
C PRO A 94 10.03 -7.32 -22.30
N GLU A 95 8.84 -7.93 -22.34
CA GLU A 95 7.56 -7.24 -22.49
C GLU A 95 7.11 -6.51 -21.22
N TYR A 96 7.76 -6.81 -20.08
CA TYR A 96 7.42 -6.19 -18.80
C TYR A 96 8.43 -5.11 -18.40
N PHE A 97 7.91 -3.96 -18.05
CA PHE A 97 8.62 -3.02 -17.22
C PHE A 97 8.67 -3.60 -15.79
N GLN A 98 9.87 -4.00 -15.35
CA GLN A 98 10.03 -4.92 -14.22
C GLN A 98 9.63 -4.36 -12.86
N ASN A 99 9.79 -3.06 -12.65
CA ASN A 99 9.44 -2.41 -11.40
C ASN A 99 8.90 -1.00 -11.63
N ILE A 100 7.62 -0.80 -11.42
CA ILE A 100 7.00 0.52 -11.61
C ILE A 100 7.51 1.58 -10.64
N SER A 101 8.12 1.20 -9.51
CA SER A 101 8.73 2.14 -8.56
C SER A 101 9.81 3.00 -9.20
N ASP A 102 10.51 2.46 -10.21
CA ASP A 102 11.56 3.19 -10.93
C ASP A 102 11.00 4.42 -11.67
N ILE A 103 9.75 4.33 -12.14
CA ILE A 103 9.04 5.43 -12.83
C ILE A 103 8.71 6.55 -11.85
N PHE A 104 8.39 6.21 -10.60
CA PHE A 104 8.01 7.17 -9.56
C PHE A 104 9.21 7.80 -8.84
N ASN A 105 10.43 7.32 -9.08
CA ASN A 105 11.61 7.92 -8.51
C ASN A 105 11.74 9.39 -8.96
N PRO A 106 11.85 10.37 -8.03
CA PRO A 106 11.95 11.79 -8.37
C PRO A 106 13.16 12.15 -9.27
N ASN A 107 14.22 11.34 -9.19
CA ASN A 107 15.44 11.53 -9.98
C ASN A 107 15.44 10.75 -11.30
N ALA A 108 14.36 10.01 -11.58
CA ALA A 108 14.28 9.21 -12.80
C ALA A 108 14.05 10.09 -14.02
N ASN A 109 14.80 9.82 -15.07
CA ASN A 109 14.50 10.36 -16.39
C ASN A 109 13.56 9.41 -17.13
N LEU A 110 12.26 9.77 -17.17
CA LEU A 110 11.23 8.94 -17.77
C LEU A 110 11.51 8.62 -19.24
N PHE A 111 12.02 9.61 -20.00
CA PHE A 111 12.37 9.41 -21.40
C PHE A 111 13.45 8.33 -21.56
N SER A 112 14.50 8.37 -20.74
CA SER A 112 15.56 7.37 -20.75
C SER A 112 15.04 5.98 -20.35
N LEU A 113 14.19 5.89 -19.31
CA LEU A 113 13.57 4.63 -18.88
C LEU A 113 12.73 4.02 -19.99
N THR A 114 11.89 4.83 -20.64
CA THR A 114 11.03 4.39 -21.73
C THR A 114 11.84 3.94 -22.95
N ASN A 115 12.86 4.68 -23.35
CA ASN A 115 13.71 4.30 -24.47
C ASN A 115 14.51 3.03 -24.19
N ASN A 116 15.03 2.87 -22.97
CA ASN A 116 15.73 1.65 -22.57
C ASN A 116 14.80 0.43 -22.63
N PHE A 117 13.54 0.59 -22.19
CA PHE A 117 12.54 -0.46 -22.28
C PHE A 117 12.25 -0.83 -23.75
N ILE A 118 11.98 0.15 -24.60
CA ILE A 118 11.73 -0.06 -26.03
C ILE A 118 12.93 -0.75 -26.70
N THR A 119 14.15 -0.29 -26.45
CA THR A 119 15.36 -0.89 -27.01
C THR A 119 15.53 -2.35 -26.61
N LYS A 120 15.28 -2.69 -25.33
CA LYS A 120 15.30 -4.09 -24.86
C LYS A 120 14.25 -4.94 -25.56
N LEU A 121 13.04 -4.41 -25.76
CA LEU A 121 11.98 -5.12 -26.43
C LEU A 121 12.28 -5.32 -27.92
N GLN A 122 12.89 -4.31 -28.59
CA GLN A 122 13.33 -4.40 -29.98
C GLN A 122 14.45 -5.44 -30.21
N GLN A 123 15.26 -5.73 -29.18
CA GLN A 123 16.24 -6.83 -29.26
C GLN A 123 15.58 -8.21 -29.29
N ALA A 124 14.38 -8.34 -28.76
CA ALA A 124 13.63 -9.60 -28.72
C ALA A 124 12.68 -9.79 -29.90
N ARG A 125 12.11 -8.69 -30.43
CA ARG A 125 11.23 -8.70 -31.59
C ARG A 125 11.13 -7.31 -32.27
N GLU A 126 10.70 -7.32 -33.51
CA GLU A 126 10.38 -6.05 -34.18
C GLU A 126 9.16 -5.37 -33.54
N LEU A 127 9.20 -4.07 -33.47
CA LEU A 127 8.11 -3.21 -33.00
C LEU A 127 7.65 -2.28 -34.13
N SER A 128 6.36 -2.18 -34.32
CA SER A 128 5.78 -1.15 -35.19
C SER A 128 5.86 0.24 -34.50
N ASN A 129 5.78 1.28 -35.30
CA ASN A 129 5.70 2.67 -34.79
C ASN A 129 4.47 2.88 -33.89
N GLU A 130 3.37 2.19 -34.18
CA GLU A 130 2.15 2.24 -33.36
C GLU A 130 2.37 1.63 -31.99
N GLU A 131 3.05 0.46 -31.91
CA GLU A 131 3.40 -0.16 -30.62
C GLU A 131 4.34 0.72 -29.82
N ILE A 132 5.34 1.35 -30.45
CA ILE A 132 6.25 2.27 -29.79
C ILE A 132 5.46 3.45 -29.17
N ASN A 133 4.57 4.06 -29.93
CA ASN A 133 3.72 5.15 -29.45
C ASN A 133 2.83 4.69 -28.29
N THR A 134 2.25 3.49 -28.39
CA THR A 134 1.41 2.91 -27.34
C THR A 134 2.21 2.72 -26.05
N ILE A 135 3.43 2.16 -26.13
CA ILE A 135 4.32 1.99 -24.99
C ILE A 135 4.62 3.34 -24.32
N GLN A 136 4.98 4.36 -25.12
CA GLN A 136 5.31 5.69 -24.61
C GLN A 136 4.11 6.33 -23.90
N ASN A 137 2.92 6.26 -24.51
CA ASN A 137 1.70 6.81 -23.93
C ASN A 137 1.31 6.09 -22.63
N ASN A 138 1.42 4.76 -22.60
CA ASN A 138 1.01 3.98 -21.45
C ASN A 138 1.99 4.10 -20.29
N ILE A 139 3.29 4.25 -20.52
CA ILE A 139 4.27 4.59 -19.50
C ILE A 139 4.06 6.03 -18.98
N GLN A 140 3.77 6.98 -19.85
CA GLN A 140 3.42 8.35 -19.43
C GLN A 140 2.12 8.38 -18.61
N LYS A 141 1.10 7.63 -19.00
CA LYS A 141 -0.15 7.47 -18.25
C LYS A 141 0.12 6.88 -16.86
N LEU A 142 1.02 5.88 -16.76
CA LEU A 142 1.45 5.32 -15.50
C LEU A 142 2.14 6.37 -14.61
N LYS A 143 3.05 7.18 -15.16
CA LYS A 143 3.70 8.28 -14.42
C LYS A 143 2.67 9.29 -13.90
N ASN A 144 1.63 9.58 -14.67
CA ASN A 144 0.59 10.53 -14.28
C ASN A 144 -0.24 10.08 -13.07
N LEU A 145 -0.12 8.82 -12.61
CA LEU A 145 -0.74 8.38 -11.36
C LEU A 145 -0.25 9.14 -10.13
N GLU A 146 0.88 9.84 -10.21
CA GLU A 146 1.31 10.77 -9.16
C GLU A 146 0.28 11.88 -8.88
N ASN A 147 -0.54 12.20 -9.89
CA ASN A 147 -1.59 13.22 -9.80
C ASN A 147 -2.99 12.61 -9.61
N TYR A 148 -3.07 11.32 -9.28
CA TYR A 148 -4.35 10.66 -9.09
C TYR A 148 -5.08 11.25 -7.87
N PRO A 149 -6.34 11.73 -8.04
CA PRO A 149 -7.10 12.32 -6.95
C PRO A 149 -7.66 11.26 -6.02
N PHE A 150 -7.42 11.40 -4.72
CA PHE A 150 -8.03 10.58 -3.69
C PHE A 150 -9.19 11.30 -3.02
N SER A 151 -10.28 10.58 -2.76
CA SER A 151 -11.34 11.07 -1.89
C SER A 151 -10.93 10.87 -0.43
N ALA A 152 -11.02 11.93 0.36
CA ALA A 152 -10.75 11.88 1.78
C ALA A 152 -11.92 12.50 2.56
N LEU A 153 -12.27 11.86 3.67
CA LEU A 153 -13.18 12.39 4.69
C LEU A 153 -12.34 12.76 5.90
N GLU A 154 -12.52 13.96 6.40
CA GLU A 154 -11.83 14.44 7.59
C GLU A 154 -12.83 14.66 8.71
N LEU A 155 -12.57 14.00 9.85
CA LEU A 155 -13.33 14.20 11.07
C LEU A 155 -12.69 15.32 11.89
N ASP A 156 -13.53 16.19 12.41
CA ASP A 156 -13.10 17.34 13.22
C ASP A 156 -12.45 16.90 14.54
N ALA A 157 -11.52 17.72 15.03
CA ALA A 157 -10.79 17.47 16.28
C ALA A 157 -11.69 17.46 17.53
N SER A 158 -12.90 18.03 17.46
CA SER A 158 -13.87 18.05 18.57
C SER A 158 -14.61 16.72 18.73
N ILE A 159 -14.51 15.82 17.74
CA ILE A 159 -15.14 14.49 17.78
C ILE A 159 -14.39 13.59 18.76
N THR A 160 -15.14 12.91 19.64
CA THR A 160 -14.56 11.97 20.60
C THR A 160 -14.16 10.64 19.95
N GLU A 161 -13.30 9.89 20.62
CA GLU A 161 -12.87 8.55 20.18
C GLU A 161 -14.06 7.61 19.91
N GLU A 162 -15.09 7.62 20.79
CA GLU A 162 -16.28 6.79 20.62
C GLU A 162 -17.06 7.18 19.35
N GLN A 163 -17.14 8.48 19.06
CA GLN A 163 -17.80 8.98 17.86
C GLN A 163 -17.03 8.61 16.60
N VAL A 164 -15.68 8.69 16.63
CA VAL A 164 -14.83 8.23 15.52
C VAL A 164 -15.05 6.74 15.26
N ALA A 165 -15.11 5.94 16.33
CA ALA A 165 -15.41 4.52 16.25
C ALA A 165 -16.77 4.23 15.62
N ASP A 166 -17.80 4.95 16.05
CA ASP A 166 -19.16 4.80 15.50
C ASP A 166 -19.21 5.18 14.01
N VAL A 167 -18.59 6.29 13.62
CA VAL A 167 -18.48 6.69 12.21
C VAL A 167 -17.77 5.62 11.38
N PHE A 168 -16.63 5.12 11.88
CA PHE A 168 -15.86 4.08 11.20
C PHE A 168 -16.68 2.80 10.97
N VAL A 169 -17.40 2.33 12.01
CA VAL A 169 -18.26 1.15 11.91
C VAL A 169 -19.41 1.40 10.91
N ARG A 170 -20.07 2.55 10.96
CA ARG A 170 -21.20 2.87 10.06
C ARG A 170 -20.79 2.94 8.60
N ILE A 171 -19.68 3.59 8.31
CA ILE A 171 -19.17 3.71 6.95
C ILE A 171 -18.79 2.33 6.38
N ASN A 172 -18.17 1.48 7.19
CA ASN A 172 -17.72 0.16 6.77
C ASN A 172 -18.83 -0.92 6.84
N SER A 173 -19.93 -0.69 7.58
CA SER A 173 -21.02 -1.66 7.72
C SER A 173 -21.82 -1.88 6.43
N GLN A 174 -21.75 -0.97 5.47
CA GLN A 174 -22.41 -1.10 4.16
C GLN A 174 -21.59 -1.94 3.16
N GLY A 175 -20.36 -2.35 3.52
CA GLY A 175 -19.47 -3.18 2.72
C GLY A 175 -19.26 -4.57 3.29
N LYS A 176 -18.05 -5.09 3.15
CA LYS A 176 -17.60 -6.32 3.80
C LYS A 176 -17.66 -6.13 5.32
N LYS A 177 -18.27 -7.05 6.06
CA LYS A 177 -18.30 -6.98 7.54
C LYS A 177 -16.87 -6.75 8.03
N LEU A 178 -16.67 -5.62 8.69
CA LEU A 178 -15.43 -5.30 9.33
C LEU A 178 -15.17 -6.35 10.41
N ASN A 179 -13.99 -6.92 10.44
CA ASN A 179 -13.59 -7.75 11.55
C ASN A 179 -13.44 -6.83 12.77
N MET A 180 -14.21 -7.10 13.83
CA MET A 180 -14.14 -6.35 15.09
C MET A 180 -12.70 -6.30 15.64
N ALA A 181 -11.89 -7.33 15.37
CA ALA A 181 -10.49 -7.37 15.74
C ALA A 181 -9.67 -6.28 15.03
N ASP A 182 -9.87 -6.07 13.72
CA ASP A 182 -9.16 -5.03 12.96
C ASP A 182 -9.51 -3.63 13.49
N PHE A 183 -10.78 -3.45 13.87
CA PHE A 183 -11.22 -2.20 14.50
C PHE A 183 -10.58 -1.98 15.88
N ILE A 184 -10.61 -2.99 16.75
CA ILE A 184 -9.98 -2.91 18.08
C ILE A 184 -8.48 -2.64 17.94
N LEU A 185 -7.81 -3.31 17.02
CA LEU A 185 -6.37 -3.11 16.77
C LEU A 185 -6.07 -1.70 16.23
N THR A 186 -6.96 -1.13 15.40
CA THR A 186 -6.84 0.26 14.95
C THR A 186 -6.98 1.24 16.12
N LEU A 187 -7.96 1.03 17.01
CA LEU A 187 -8.11 1.82 18.23
C LEU A 187 -6.88 1.65 19.14
N MET A 188 -6.41 0.43 19.35
CA MET A 188 -5.22 0.17 20.16
C MET A 188 -3.97 0.88 19.61
N SER A 189 -3.80 0.96 18.30
CA SER A 189 -2.67 1.68 17.70
C SER A 189 -2.70 3.18 17.95
N VAL A 190 -3.88 3.74 18.21
CA VAL A 190 -4.08 5.17 18.51
C VAL A 190 -3.98 5.44 20.01
N PHE A 191 -4.49 4.52 20.87
CA PHE A 191 -4.67 4.77 22.29
C PHE A 191 -3.70 4.00 23.18
N TRP A 192 -3.03 2.97 22.68
CA TRP A 192 -2.14 2.12 23.47
C TRP A 192 -1.00 1.59 22.59
N ASP A 193 -0.02 2.45 22.32
CA ASP A 193 1.14 2.12 21.46
C ASP A 193 1.99 0.98 22.07
N ASP A 194 2.16 0.97 23.41
CA ASP A 194 2.85 -0.10 24.13
C ASP A 194 2.11 -1.44 24.02
N GLY A 195 0.79 -1.45 24.05
CA GLY A 195 0.01 -2.68 23.95
C GLY A 195 0.12 -3.36 22.59
N ARG A 196 0.21 -2.58 21.53
CA ARG A 196 0.50 -3.12 20.20
C ARG A 196 1.87 -3.79 20.17
N LYS A 197 2.89 -3.12 20.69
CA LYS A 197 4.25 -3.64 20.76
C LYS A 197 4.34 -4.89 21.64
N GLU A 198 3.65 -4.91 22.78
CA GLU A 198 3.58 -6.07 23.65
C GLU A 198 2.94 -7.28 22.95
N ILE A 199 1.87 -7.06 22.17
CA ILE A 199 1.23 -8.12 21.38
C ILE A 199 2.16 -8.60 20.26
N GLU A 200 2.82 -7.69 19.52
CA GLU A 200 3.79 -8.03 18.49
C GLU A 200 4.99 -8.82 19.08
N ASP A 201 5.52 -8.38 20.21
CA ASP A 201 6.61 -9.06 20.93
C ASP A 201 6.17 -10.44 21.47
N PHE A 202 4.96 -10.55 22.00
CA PHE A 202 4.39 -11.81 22.45
C PHE A 202 4.26 -12.82 21.29
N TRP A 203 3.74 -12.39 20.14
CA TRP A 203 3.64 -13.23 18.94
C TRP A 203 4.99 -13.64 18.40
N SER A 204 5.96 -12.74 18.38
CA SER A 204 7.32 -13.05 17.96
C SER A 204 7.94 -14.13 18.84
N LYS A 205 7.81 -14.00 20.16
CA LYS A 205 8.28 -15.00 21.14
C LYS A 205 7.58 -16.35 21.02
N LEU A 206 6.27 -16.37 20.70
CA LEU A 206 5.54 -17.62 20.46
C LEU A 206 6.04 -18.34 19.22
N LYS A 207 6.32 -17.60 18.14
CA LYS A 207 6.89 -18.16 16.89
C LYS A 207 8.31 -18.70 17.11
N GLU A 208 9.17 -17.97 17.78
CA GLU A 208 10.55 -18.38 18.10
C GLU A 208 10.60 -19.65 18.94
N ASN A 209 9.66 -19.83 19.88
CA ASN A 209 9.59 -20.99 20.76
C ASN A 209 8.91 -22.22 20.14
N GLY A 210 8.53 -22.18 18.87
CA GLY A 210 7.90 -23.30 18.16
C GLY A 210 6.54 -23.73 18.72
N LYS A 211 5.97 -22.99 19.66
CA LYS A 211 4.63 -23.20 20.18
C LYS A 211 3.62 -22.53 19.28
N VAL A 212 3.35 -23.16 18.16
CA VAL A 212 2.13 -22.86 17.38
C VAL A 212 0.97 -23.28 18.27
N LEU A 213 0.33 -22.32 18.92
CA LEU A 213 -1.01 -22.55 19.43
C LEU A 213 -1.87 -22.87 18.20
N MET A 214 -2.46 -24.05 18.18
CA MET A 214 -3.42 -24.42 17.14
C MET A 214 -4.43 -23.27 16.97
N PRO A 215 -4.79 -22.91 15.74
CA PRO A 215 -5.92 -22.03 15.54
C PRO A 215 -7.10 -22.69 16.23
N LEU A 216 -7.77 -21.95 17.09
CA LEU A 216 -9.09 -22.33 17.54
C LEU A 216 -9.97 -22.46 16.29
N ASP A 217 -10.42 -23.66 16.02
CA ASP A 217 -11.09 -24.12 14.81
C ASP A 217 -12.39 -23.36 14.46
N ASN A 218 -12.47 -22.08 14.53
CA ASN A 218 -13.57 -21.23 14.06
C ASN A 218 -13.24 -19.72 14.15
N TYR A 219 -12.05 -19.37 14.61
CA TYR A 219 -11.55 -18.01 14.46
C TYR A 219 -10.34 -18.07 13.52
N GLU A 220 -10.61 -17.83 12.25
CA GLU A 220 -9.56 -17.42 11.31
C GLU A 220 -9.01 -16.05 11.78
N TRP A 221 -8.29 -16.06 12.88
CA TRP A 221 -7.34 -15.01 13.18
C TRP A 221 -6.11 -15.27 12.34
N SER A 222 -6.28 -15.03 11.09
CA SER A 222 -5.18 -14.87 10.19
C SER A 222 -4.73 -13.43 10.33
N PRO A 223 -3.46 -13.17 10.67
CA PRO A 223 -2.87 -11.87 10.41
C PRO A 223 -2.73 -11.70 8.89
N LYS A 224 -3.81 -11.96 8.15
CA LYS A 224 -3.91 -11.80 6.70
C LYS A 224 -3.66 -10.36 6.28
N TYR A 225 -3.63 -9.49 7.26
CA TYR A 225 -3.34 -8.07 7.13
C TYR A 225 -2.24 -7.74 8.11
N GLY A 226 -1.07 -8.31 7.84
CA GLY A 226 0.14 -7.91 8.51
C GLY A 226 0.21 -6.40 8.51
N TRP A 227 0.54 -5.87 9.62
CA TRP A 227 0.74 -4.46 9.85
C TRP A 227 1.88 -3.99 8.93
N VAL A 228 1.51 -3.29 7.88
CA VAL A 228 2.43 -2.62 6.99
C VAL A 228 2.66 -1.21 7.52
#